data_5ce1e7f0118d4be3385450a007ba53b3
#
_entry.id   5ce1e7f0118d4be3385450a007ba53b3
#
_cell.length_a   1.000
_cell.length_b   1.000
_cell.length_c   1.000
_cell.angle_alpha   90.00
_cell.angle_beta   90.00
_cell.angle_gamma   90.00
#
_symmetry.space_group_name_H-M   'P 1'
#
loop_
_entity.id
_entity.type
_entity.pdbx_description
1 polymer ?
#
loop_
_entity_poly.entity_id
_entity_poly.type
_entity_poly.pdbx_seq_one_letter_code
_entity_poly.pdbx_strand_id
1 'polypeptide(L)'
;MSRTAKKITIPVSIGYGLTDIMGGGAFTVIGAWLLFFYTTFVGLSPVEAASIVAIARIVDAIVSLFMGSFTDHFYKNYFGKKFGRRRFFLLIGAPLMLVYALLWLDGMTYGFYLAVYLAFEIIAAMVLIPWETLPSEMTKDFNQRTKLSTCRMFLSASGTFLATFIPGLLIGYFGENSAHAYLINGVIFAVLFMVCVFISWKVTWERELTPEMLSGLEKNTRPQTAGEKLAAFGRLFKEYGSTLKIRAFRKHLAIYLLSFTGKDVYNTVFVFFCVYCLNVSSSLAGTLLSMSIVGLPVTLIAGIGIIRYGPSKLYVFAYSLMLLCLGASLPCTRSLR
;
A
#
# COMPACT_ATOMS: atom_id res chain seq x y z
N MET A 1 30.66 -10.04 24.34
CA MET A 1 29.46 -10.82 24.70
C MET A 1 28.63 -11.01 23.43
N SER A 2 28.59 -12.24 22.90
CA SER A 2 27.73 -12.58 21.77
C SER A 2 26.27 -12.41 22.19
N ARG A 3 25.61 -11.35 21.74
CA ARG A 3 24.16 -11.24 21.90
C ARG A 3 23.54 -12.42 21.12
N THR A 4 22.89 -13.31 21.86
CA THR A 4 22.10 -14.42 21.30
C THR A 4 21.27 -13.91 20.13
N ALA A 5 21.44 -14.50 18.96
CA ALA A 5 20.69 -14.12 17.76
C ALA A 5 19.19 -14.18 18.08
N LYS A 6 18.49 -13.05 18.00
CA LYS A 6 17.05 -12.97 18.27
C LYS A 6 16.31 -13.91 17.31
N LYS A 7 15.58 -14.89 17.86
CA LYS A 7 14.78 -15.82 17.06
C LYS A 7 13.53 -15.15 16.53
N ILE A 8 13.21 -15.39 15.26
CA ILE A 8 11.93 -15.00 14.67
C ILE A 8 10.88 -16.03 15.09
N THR A 9 10.06 -15.63 16.04
CA THR A 9 8.90 -16.38 16.52
C THR A 9 7.64 -15.97 15.79
N ILE A 10 6.56 -16.75 15.90
CA ILE A 10 5.25 -16.40 15.31
C ILE A 10 4.75 -15.02 15.77
N PRO A 11 4.77 -14.66 17.08
CA PRO A 11 4.38 -13.31 17.50
C PRO A 11 5.20 -12.19 16.87
N VAL A 12 6.51 -12.40 16.69
CA VAL A 12 7.38 -11.43 16.01
C VAL A 12 6.98 -11.30 14.53
N SER A 13 6.67 -12.41 13.87
CA SER A 13 6.27 -12.41 12.46
C SER A 13 4.91 -11.73 12.26
N ILE A 14 3.96 -11.95 13.16
CA ILE A 14 2.67 -11.25 13.19
C ILE A 14 2.90 -9.77 13.44
N GLY A 15 3.64 -9.41 14.50
CA GLY A 15 3.91 -8.02 14.84
C GLY A 15 4.62 -7.24 13.72
N TYR A 16 5.56 -7.88 12.99
CA TYR A 16 6.16 -7.30 11.79
C TYR A 16 5.10 -7.09 10.70
N GLY A 17 4.27 -8.10 10.43
CA GLY A 17 3.28 -8.07 9.38
C GLY A 17 2.14 -7.07 9.61
N LEU A 18 1.86 -6.66 10.88
CA LEU A 18 0.79 -5.72 11.21
C LEU A 18 0.86 -4.41 10.42
N THR A 19 2.06 -3.91 10.11
CA THR A 19 2.21 -2.71 9.27
C THR A 19 1.54 -2.88 7.90
N ASP A 20 1.45 -4.10 7.37
CA ASP A 20 0.84 -4.34 6.05
C ASP A 20 -0.71 -4.31 6.10
N ILE A 21 -1.32 -4.28 7.28
CA ILE A 21 -2.73 -3.88 7.41
C ILE A 21 -2.93 -2.46 6.88
N MET A 22 -1.96 -1.56 7.10
CA MET A 22 -1.94 -0.24 6.49
C MET A 22 -1.69 -0.34 4.97
N GLY A 23 -0.69 -1.11 4.54
CA GLY A 23 -0.36 -1.28 3.12
C GLY A 23 -1.53 -1.81 2.28
N GLY A 24 -2.19 -2.89 2.74
CA GLY A 24 -3.38 -3.44 2.09
C GLY A 24 -4.65 -2.62 2.35
N GLY A 25 -4.83 -2.15 3.58
CA GLY A 25 -6.06 -1.50 4.03
C GLY A 25 -6.20 -0.06 3.57
N ALA A 26 -5.22 0.81 3.86
CA ALA A 26 -5.33 2.24 3.56
C ALA A 26 -5.56 2.51 2.07
N PHE A 27 -4.75 1.90 1.22
CA PHE A 27 -4.87 2.07 -0.24
C PHE A 27 -6.14 1.44 -0.82
N THR A 28 -6.69 0.39 -0.18
CA THR A 28 -7.97 -0.18 -0.58
C THR A 28 -9.14 0.73 -0.22
N VAL A 29 -9.18 1.31 1.00
CA VAL A 29 -10.21 2.29 1.38
C VAL A 29 -10.14 3.51 0.47
N ILE A 30 -8.92 4.05 0.25
CA ILE A 30 -8.70 5.18 -0.65
C ILE A 30 -9.19 4.85 -2.07
N GLY A 31 -8.76 3.71 -2.61
CA GLY A 31 -9.10 3.31 -3.98
C GLY A 31 -10.59 3.07 -4.19
N ALA A 32 -11.31 2.55 -3.18
CA ALA A 32 -12.73 2.24 -3.30
C ALA A 32 -13.65 3.44 -2.97
N TRP A 33 -13.27 4.25 -1.98
CA TRP A 33 -14.20 5.18 -1.37
C TRP A 33 -13.81 6.66 -1.49
N LEU A 34 -12.52 7.00 -1.63
CA LEU A 34 -12.09 8.40 -1.55
C LEU A 34 -12.66 9.24 -2.70
N LEU A 35 -12.62 8.73 -3.93
CA LEU A 35 -13.15 9.45 -5.08
C LEU A 35 -14.67 9.65 -4.95
N PHE A 36 -15.38 8.62 -4.50
CA PHE A 36 -16.81 8.69 -4.23
C PHE A 36 -17.13 9.72 -3.14
N PHE A 37 -16.38 9.70 -2.04
CA PHE A 37 -16.55 10.66 -0.95
C PHE A 37 -16.32 12.11 -1.40
N TYR A 38 -15.25 12.36 -2.14
CA TYR A 38 -14.92 13.70 -2.63
C TYR A 38 -15.95 14.25 -3.61
N THR A 39 -16.51 13.42 -4.46
CA THR A 39 -17.50 13.86 -5.44
C THR A 39 -18.91 13.97 -4.87
N THR A 40 -19.27 13.10 -3.93
CA THR A 40 -20.66 13.00 -3.42
C THR A 40 -20.91 13.89 -2.20
N PHE A 41 -19.93 13.94 -1.25
CA PHE A 41 -20.11 14.64 0.02
C PHE A 41 -19.38 15.98 0.06
N VAL A 42 -18.19 16.05 -0.51
CA VAL A 42 -17.38 17.29 -0.53
C VAL A 42 -17.83 18.22 -1.65
N GLY A 43 -18.41 17.66 -2.73
CA GLY A 43 -18.88 18.46 -3.87
C GLY A 43 -17.76 18.87 -4.85
N LEU A 44 -16.61 18.19 -4.82
CA LEU A 44 -15.57 18.37 -5.84
C LEU A 44 -16.04 17.79 -7.17
N SER A 45 -15.65 18.43 -8.27
CA SER A 45 -15.85 17.84 -9.58
C SER A 45 -15.05 16.53 -9.73
N PRO A 46 -15.49 15.57 -10.54
CA PRO A 46 -14.74 14.32 -10.77
C PRO A 46 -13.30 14.57 -11.24
N VAL A 47 -13.07 15.64 -11.99
CA VAL A 47 -11.74 16.02 -12.49
C VAL A 47 -10.85 16.51 -11.35
N GLU A 48 -11.37 17.35 -10.45
CA GLU A 48 -10.63 17.80 -9.27
C GLU A 48 -10.29 16.63 -8.36
N ALA A 49 -11.26 15.78 -8.02
CA ALA A 49 -11.04 14.61 -7.17
C ALA A 49 -10.00 13.65 -7.78
N ALA A 50 -10.09 13.37 -9.08
CA ALA A 50 -9.12 12.53 -9.78
C ALA A 50 -7.72 13.18 -9.84
N SER A 51 -7.64 14.52 -9.99
CA SER A 51 -6.36 15.23 -10.02
C SER A 51 -5.61 15.14 -8.68
N ILE A 52 -6.31 15.18 -7.55
CA ILE A 52 -5.71 14.98 -6.22
C ILE A 52 -5.01 13.62 -6.18
N VAL A 53 -5.71 12.55 -6.58
CA VAL A 53 -5.16 11.20 -6.58
C VAL A 53 -3.97 11.08 -7.53
N ALA A 54 -4.09 11.63 -8.75
CA ALA A 54 -3.03 11.55 -9.75
C ALA A 54 -1.76 12.28 -9.32
N ILE A 55 -1.88 13.50 -8.79
CA ILE A 55 -0.74 14.28 -8.29
C ILE A 55 -0.06 13.56 -7.14
N ALA A 56 -0.84 13.02 -6.19
CA ALA A 56 -0.30 12.30 -5.04
C ALA A 56 0.47 11.05 -5.48
N ARG A 57 -0.01 10.28 -6.48
CA ARG A 57 0.71 9.13 -7.03
C ARG A 57 2.04 9.50 -7.70
N ILE A 58 2.09 10.63 -8.38
CA ILE A 58 3.34 11.13 -8.97
C ILE A 58 4.35 11.48 -7.87
N VAL A 59 3.88 12.17 -6.83
CA VAL A 59 4.73 12.56 -5.70
C VAL A 59 5.21 11.32 -4.93
N ASP A 60 4.34 10.33 -4.68
CA ASP A 60 4.74 9.05 -4.06
C ASP A 60 5.85 8.36 -4.85
N ALA A 61 5.70 8.26 -6.16
CA ALA A 61 6.73 7.65 -7.02
C ALA A 61 8.09 8.37 -6.89
N ILE A 62 8.08 9.70 -6.82
CA ILE A 62 9.30 10.50 -6.64
C ILE A 62 9.88 10.29 -5.23
N VAL A 63 9.06 10.43 -4.19
CA VAL A 63 9.48 10.29 -2.79
C VAL A 63 10.05 8.89 -2.53
N SER A 64 9.41 7.85 -3.08
CA SER A 64 9.82 6.47 -2.94
C SER A 64 11.24 6.21 -3.46
N LEU A 65 11.65 6.84 -4.56
CA LEU A 65 13.00 6.72 -5.11
C LEU A 65 14.08 7.25 -4.14
N PHE A 66 13.77 8.32 -3.40
CA PHE A 66 14.72 8.94 -2.49
C PHE A 66 14.70 8.34 -1.09
N MET A 67 13.55 7.85 -0.66
CA MET A 67 13.34 7.38 0.72
C MET A 67 14.25 6.21 1.10
N GLY A 68 14.49 5.27 0.18
CA GLY A 68 15.41 4.16 0.41
C GLY A 68 16.83 4.63 0.73
N SER A 69 17.38 5.51 -0.11
CA SER A 69 18.72 6.10 0.10
C SER A 69 18.78 6.97 1.35
N PHE A 70 17.73 7.75 1.63
CA PHE A 70 17.64 8.61 2.80
C PHE A 70 17.68 7.80 4.10
N THR A 71 16.88 6.74 4.18
CA THR A 71 16.83 5.88 5.37
C THR A 71 18.13 5.10 5.57
N ASP A 72 18.80 4.69 4.51
CA ASP A 72 20.08 3.98 4.60
C ASP A 72 21.21 4.83 5.17
N HIS A 73 21.20 6.14 4.92
CA HIS A 73 22.21 7.06 5.43
C HIS A 73 21.86 7.69 6.79
N PHE A 74 20.68 7.42 7.32
CA PHE A 74 20.19 8.04 8.55
C PHE A 74 20.96 7.62 9.81
N TYR A 75 21.78 6.55 9.74
CA TYR A 75 22.67 6.12 10.84
C TYR A 75 23.66 7.20 11.30
N LYS A 76 23.94 8.21 10.46
CA LYS A 76 24.82 9.34 10.80
C LYS A 76 24.22 10.27 11.84
N ASN A 77 22.89 10.34 11.91
CA ASN A 77 22.16 11.21 12.83
C ASN A 77 22.05 10.60 14.24
N TYR A 78 21.93 11.46 15.26
CA TYR A 78 21.74 11.06 16.63
C TYR A 78 20.56 10.09 16.82
N PHE A 79 19.42 10.41 16.21
CA PHE A 79 18.21 9.60 16.29
C PHE A 79 18.36 8.23 15.61
N GLY A 80 19.05 8.16 14.47
CA GLY A 80 19.34 6.91 13.79
C GLY A 80 20.26 5.99 14.60
N LYS A 81 21.21 6.56 15.35
CA LYS A 81 22.06 5.80 16.28
C LYS A 81 21.28 5.27 17.49
N LYS A 82 20.34 6.04 18.02
CA LYS A 82 19.57 5.71 19.22
C LYS A 82 18.42 4.72 18.97
N PHE A 83 17.64 4.93 17.91
CA PHE A 83 16.40 4.21 17.64
C PHE A 83 16.51 3.23 16.48
N GLY A 84 17.62 3.23 15.75
CA GLY A 84 17.80 2.50 14.49
C GLY A 84 17.56 3.39 13.28
N ARG A 85 18.32 3.17 12.20
CA ARG A 85 18.27 4.02 10.98
C ARG A 85 16.94 3.92 10.24
N ARG A 86 16.30 2.74 10.24
CA ARG A 86 15.02 2.44 9.59
C ARG A 86 13.86 2.43 10.57
N ARG A 87 14.07 1.85 11.75
CA ARG A 87 13.05 1.77 12.81
C ARG A 87 12.62 3.13 13.33
N PHE A 88 13.49 4.12 13.28
CA PHE A 88 13.16 5.51 13.64
C PHE A 88 11.97 6.03 12.82
N PHE A 89 11.90 5.69 11.54
CA PHE A 89 10.81 6.13 10.66
C PHE A 89 9.48 5.45 11.00
N LEU A 90 9.50 4.22 11.48
CA LEU A 90 8.30 3.56 12.01
C LEU A 90 7.82 4.25 13.29
N LEU A 91 8.75 4.61 14.17
CA LEU A 91 8.42 5.27 15.44
C LEU A 91 7.74 6.63 15.23
N ILE A 92 8.29 7.47 14.36
CA ILE A 92 7.70 8.78 14.03
C ILE A 92 6.47 8.62 13.14
N GLY A 93 6.53 7.70 12.19
CA GLY A 93 5.43 7.45 11.27
C GLY A 93 4.17 6.98 11.97
N ALA A 94 4.27 6.20 13.05
CA ALA A 94 3.11 5.71 13.77
C ALA A 94 2.13 6.83 14.18
N PRO A 95 2.51 7.86 14.95
CA PRO A 95 1.59 8.94 15.29
C PRO A 95 1.19 9.79 14.07
N LEU A 96 2.05 9.91 13.05
CA LEU A 96 1.73 10.66 11.84
C LEU A 96 0.66 9.97 10.98
N MET A 97 0.40 8.65 11.16
CA MET A 97 -0.71 7.96 10.50
C MET A 97 -2.08 8.57 10.85
N LEU A 98 -2.20 9.32 11.94
CA LEU A 98 -3.44 10.04 12.26
C LEU A 98 -3.85 11.06 11.19
N VAL A 99 -2.93 11.52 10.35
CA VAL A 99 -3.21 12.37 9.17
C VAL A 99 -4.22 11.69 8.24
N TYR A 100 -4.26 10.36 8.19
CA TYR A 100 -5.22 9.60 7.39
C TYR A 100 -6.68 9.97 7.67
N ALA A 101 -7.02 10.28 8.94
CA ALA A 101 -8.37 10.70 9.31
C ALA A 101 -8.80 12.01 8.65
N LEU A 102 -7.85 12.92 8.40
CA LEU A 102 -8.11 14.23 7.80
C LEU A 102 -8.56 14.14 6.33
N LEU A 103 -8.27 13.01 5.64
CA LEU A 103 -8.75 12.76 4.28
C LEU A 103 -10.29 12.69 4.20
N TRP A 104 -10.94 12.37 5.31
CA TRP A 104 -12.38 12.08 5.42
C TRP A 104 -13.17 13.18 6.11
N LEU A 105 -12.57 14.35 6.33
CA LEU A 105 -13.29 15.54 6.76
C LEU A 105 -14.12 16.07 5.58
N ASP A 106 -15.34 16.51 5.85
CA ASP A 106 -16.18 17.19 4.86
C ASP A 106 -16.03 18.73 4.93
N GLY A 107 -16.51 19.41 3.93
CA GLY A 107 -16.56 20.88 3.90
C GLY A 107 -15.23 21.59 3.71
N MET A 108 -14.15 20.90 3.36
CA MET A 108 -12.83 21.50 3.14
C MET A 108 -12.61 21.86 1.67
N THR A 109 -11.57 22.64 1.40
CA THR A 109 -11.22 23.10 0.05
C THR A 109 -10.38 22.05 -0.70
N TYR A 110 -10.35 22.13 -2.03
CA TYR A 110 -9.47 21.32 -2.89
C TYR A 110 -8.00 21.31 -2.41
N GLY A 111 -7.47 22.51 -2.08
CA GLY A 111 -6.09 22.65 -1.60
C GLY A 111 -5.82 21.90 -0.30
N PHE A 112 -6.80 21.86 0.62
CA PHE A 112 -6.70 21.09 1.84
C PHE A 112 -6.59 19.57 1.55
N TYR A 113 -7.48 19.01 0.71
CA TYR A 113 -7.45 17.60 0.39
C TYR A 113 -6.18 17.19 -0.35
N LEU A 114 -5.72 18.03 -1.29
CA LEU A 114 -4.46 17.81 -1.97
C LEU A 114 -3.29 17.78 -0.97
N ALA A 115 -3.20 18.76 -0.08
CA ALA A 115 -2.11 18.85 0.91
C ALA A 115 -2.13 17.65 1.89
N VAL A 116 -3.30 17.28 2.39
CA VAL A 116 -3.45 16.16 3.33
C VAL A 116 -3.13 14.83 2.64
N TYR A 117 -3.57 14.65 1.39
CA TYR A 117 -3.28 13.41 0.68
C TYR A 117 -1.80 13.30 0.32
N LEU A 118 -1.15 14.38 -0.10
CA LEU A 118 0.30 14.43 -0.29
C LEU A 118 1.06 14.12 1.00
N ALA A 119 0.64 14.71 2.12
CA ALA A 119 1.23 14.41 3.43
C ALA A 119 1.09 12.93 3.79
N PHE A 120 -0.09 12.34 3.58
CA PHE A 120 -0.32 10.92 3.82
C PHE A 120 0.59 10.02 2.96
N GLU A 121 0.71 10.27 1.65
CA GLU A 121 1.57 9.49 0.75
C GLU A 121 3.05 9.58 1.17
N ILE A 122 3.53 10.77 1.53
CA ILE A 122 4.90 10.95 2.04
C ILE A 122 5.12 10.17 3.34
N ILE A 123 4.16 10.21 4.28
CA ILE A 123 4.23 9.47 5.54
C ILE A 123 4.17 7.95 5.28
N ALA A 124 3.30 7.52 4.37
CA ALA A 124 3.18 6.11 3.97
C ALA A 124 4.50 5.59 3.37
N ALA A 125 5.10 6.32 2.43
CA ALA A 125 6.40 5.97 1.86
C ALA A 125 7.51 5.95 2.94
N MET A 126 7.50 6.92 3.86
CA MET A 126 8.44 7.01 4.97
C MET A 126 8.35 5.80 5.92
N VAL A 127 7.18 5.19 6.07
CA VAL A 127 6.97 4.00 6.91
C VAL A 127 7.22 2.71 6.13
N LEU A 128 6.60 2.55 4.96
CA LEU A 128 6.59 1.29 4.22
C LEU A 128 7.96 0.93 3.64
N ILE A 129 8.70 1.88 3.08
CA ILE A 129 9.97 1.60 2.40
C ILE A 129 11.02 1.06 3.38
N PRO A 130 11.32 1.73 4.52
CA PRO A 130 12.25 1.15 5.49
C PRO A 130 11.71 -0.12 6.14
N TRP A 131 10.40 -0.24 6.36
CA TRP A 131 9.79 -1.44 6.93
C TRP A 131 9.94 -2.66 6.02
N GLU A 132 9.75 -2.53 4.71
CA GLU A 132 9.92 -3.62 3.75
C GLU A 132 11.33 -4.21 3.71
N THR A 133 12.32 -3.44 4.10
CA THR A 133 13.72 -3.87 4.14
C THR A 133 14.10 -4.57 5.45
N LEU A 134 13.30 -4.43 6.53
CA LEU A 134 13.58 -5.02 7.85
C LEU A 134 13.77 -6.55 7.85
N PRO A 135 13.03 -7.37 7.07
CA PRO A 135 13.28 -8.82 7.05
C PRO A 135 14.72 -9.19 6.69
N SER A 136 15.35 -8.44 5.80
CA SER A 136 16.74 -8.65 5.42
C SER A 136 17.73 -8.26 6.53
N GLU A 137 17.33 -7.34 7.39
CA GLU A 137 18.08 -6.93 8.58
C GLU A 137 17.87 -7.89 9.75
N MET A 138 16.66 -8.39 9.93
CA MET A 138 16.28 -9.26 11.05
C MET A 138 16.90 -10.65 10.94
N THR A 139 17.04 -11.19 9.71
CA THR A 139 17.57 -12.54 9.50
C THR A 139 18.20 -12.76 8.13
N LYS A 140 19.22 -13.64 8.10
CA LYS A 140 19.81 -14.18 6.86
C LYS A 140 19.16 -15.49 6.42
N ASP A 141 18.40 -16.14 7.31
CA ASP A 141 17.77 -17.42 7.05
C ASP A 141 16.55 -17.26 6.13
N PHE A 142 16.55 -18.01 5.03
CA PHE A 142 15.47 -18.02 4.04
C PHE A 142 14.11 -18.43 4.66
N ASN A 143 14.09 -19.47 5.49
CA ASN A 143 12.85 -19.97 6.10
C ASN A 143 12.24 -18.96 7.07
N GLN A 144 13.09 -18.25 7.82
CA GLN A 144 12.61 -17.18 8.71
C GLN A 144 12.08 -15.97 7.93
N ARG A 145 12.72 -15.60 6.81
CA ARG A 145 12.17 -14.55 5.92
C ARG A 145 10.84 -14.98 5.33
N THR A 146 10.71 -16.23 4.92
CA THR A 146 9.45 -16.77 4.40
C THR A 146 8.33 -16.66 5.42
N LYS A 147 8.59 -16.97 6.70
CA LYS A 147 7.61 -16.77 7.79
C LYS A 147 7.16 -15.32 7.92
N LEU A 148 8.09 -14.38 7.89
CA LEU A 148 7.78 -12.94 7.94
C LEU A 148 6.90 -12.54 6.75
N SER A 149 7.28 -12.94 5.54
CA SER A 149 6.53 -12.62 4.31
C SER A 149 5.13 -13.26 4.30
N THR A 150 4.99 -14.50 4.77
CA THR A 150 3.69 -15.17 4.84
C THR A 150 2.74 -14.47 5.81
N CYS A 151 3.22 -14.11 7.01
CA CYS A 151 2.43 -13.34 7.98
C CYS A 151 2.05 -11.96 7.42
N ARG A 152 2.98 -11.30 6.74
CA ARG A 152 2.75 -10.03 6.06
C ARG A 152 1.60 -10.14 5.05
N MET A 153 1.67 -11.09 4.11
CA MET A 153 0.65 -11.27 3.07
C MET A 153 -0.72 -11.58 3.66
N PHE A 154 -0.78 -12.42 4.69
CA PHE A 154 -2.03 -12.72 5.39
C PHE A 154 -2.65 -11.49 6.05
N LEU A 155 -1.84 -10.67 6.72
CA LEU A 155 -2.30 -9.46 7.39
C LEU A 155 -2.66 -8.36 6.38
N SER A 156 -1.97 -8.25 5.24
CA SER A 156 -2.34 -7.39 4.12
C SER A 156 -3.73 -7.73 3.59
N ALA A 157 -3.99 -9.01 3.33
CA ALA A 157 -5.29 -9.48 2.88
C ALA A 157 -6.39 -9.25 3.92
N SER A 158 -6.08 -9.41 5.22
CA SER A 158 -6.99 -9.06 6.31
C SER A 158 -7.28 -7.56 6.36
N GLY A 159 -6.26 -6.72 6.14
CA GLY A 159 -6.42 -5.26 6.01
C GLY A 159 -7.32 -4.88 4.84
N THR A 160 -7.15 -5.51 3.69
CA THR A 160 -8.00 -5.32 2.51
C THR A 160 -9.46 -5.69 2.81
N PHE A 161 -9.68 -6.81 3.49
CA PHE A 161 -11.04 -7.21 3.90
C PHE A 161 -11.67 -6.18 4.86
N LEU A 162 -10.97 -5.77 5.91
CA LEU A 162 -11.46 -4.75 6.84
C LEU A 162 -11.77 -3.43 6.12
N ALA A 163 -10.92 -3.05 5.16
CA ALA A 163 -11.05 -1.83 4.36
C ALA A 163 -12.30 -1.81 3.47
N THR A 164 -12.84 -2.96 3.13
CA THR A 164 -14.07 -3.07 2.34
C THR A 164 -15.29 -3.29 3.22
N PHE A 165 -15.14 -4.03 4.32
CA PHE A 165 -16.22 -4.42 5.20
C PHE A 165 -16.64 -3.30 6.16
N ILE A 166 -15.69 -2.66 6.85
CA ILE A 166 -16.01 -1.64 7.88
C ILE A 166 -16.76 -0.43 7.30
N PRO A 167 -16.34 0.17 6.15
CA PRO A 167 -17.09 1.29 5.57
C PRO A 167 -18.53 0.92 5.26
N GLY A 168 -18.78 -0.27 4.69
CA GLY A 168 -20.14 -0.74 4.39
C GLY A 168 -21.02 -0.84 5.63
N LEU A 169 -20.48 -1.36 6.75
CA LEU A 169 -21.20 -1.42 8.02
C LEU A 169 -21.52 -0.02 8.58
N LEU A 170 -20.53 0.88 8.56
CA LEU A 170 -20.71 2.24 9.10
C LEU A 170 -21.72 3.04 8.28
N ILE A 171 -21.67 2.93 6.94
CA ILE A 171 -22.65 3.59 6.07
C ILE A 171 -24.05 3.03 6.32
N GLY A 172 -24.18 1.71 6.52
CA GLY A 172 -25.47 1.09 6.87
C GLY A 172 -26.02 1.55 8.22
N TYR A 173 -25.15 1.81 9.19
CA TYR A 173 -25.54 2.25 10.54
C TYR A 173 -25.87 3.75 10.63
N PHE A 174 -25.02 4.61 10.05
CA PHE A 174 -25.17 6.07 10.11
C PHE A 174 -26.07 6.65 9.01
N GLY A 175 -26.41 5.85 8.02
CA GLY A 175 -27.18 6.27 6.85
C GLY A 175 -26.30 6.69 5.67
N GLU A 176 -26.84 6.48 4.47
CA GLU A 176 -26.11 6.66 3.21
C GLU A 176 -25.78 8.11 2.87
N ASN A 177 -26.55 9.05 3.43
CA ASN A 177 -26.38 10.49 3.20
C ASN A 177 -25.51 11.17 4.26
N SER A 178 -24.83 10.39 5.10
CA SER A 178 -24.03 10.92 6.21
C SER A 178 -22.54 10.89 5.92
N ALA A 179 -21.90 12.05 5.79
CA ALA A 179 -20.45 12.18 5.74
C ALA A 179 -19.76 11.68 7.01
N HIS A 180 -20.48 11.65 8.16
CA HIS A 180 -19.95 11.15 9.44
C HIS A 180 -19.49 9.69 9.38
N ALA A 181 -20.17 8.84 8.60
CA ALA A 181 -19.74 7.45 8.41
C ALA A 181 -18.31 7.35 7.88
N TYR A 182 -17.96 8.20 6.93
CA TYR A 182 -16.62 8.24 6.33
C TYR A 182 -15.58 8.79 7.29
N LEU A 183 -15.91 9.84 8.04
CA LEU A 183 -15.00 10.39 9.05
C LEU A 183 -14.70 9.36 10.15
N ILE A 184 -15.73 8.70 10.69
CA ILE A 184 -15.54 7.66 11.71
C ILE A 184 -14.70 6.51 11.16
N ASN A 185 -14.96 6.09 9.92
CA ASN A 185 -14.12 5.11 9.23
C ASN A 185 -12.66 5.58 9.16
N GLY A 186 -12.44 6.81 8.74
CA GLY A 186 -11.11 7.42 8.68
C GLY A 186 -10.39 7.41 10.01
N VAL A 187 -11.07 7.77 11.11
CA VAL A 187 -10.51 7.75 12.47
C VAL A 187 -10.19 6.33 12.93
N ILE A 188 -11.10 5.38 12.72
CA ILE A 188 -10.87 3.96 13.08
C ILE A 188 -9.62 3.44 12.39
N PHE A 189 -9.50 3.63 11.08
CA PHE A 189 -8.33 3.17 10.33
C PHE A 189 -7.05 3.92 10.70
N ALA A 190 -7.11 5.24 10.92
CA ALA A 190 -5.97 6.02 11.35
C ALA A 190 -5.38 5.51 12.67
N VAL A 191 -6.24 5.24 13.66
CA VAL A 191 -5.82 4.68 14.95
C VAL A 191 -5.32 3.24 14.79
N LEU A 192 -6.00 2.42 13.99
CA LEU A 192 -5.57 1.06 13.69
C LEU A 192 -4.17 1.04 13.07
N PHE A 193 -3.91 1.88 12.05
CA PHE A 193 -2.61 1.97 11.40
C PHE A 193 -1.53 2.46 12.36
N MET A 194 -1.82 3.50 13.16
CA MET A 194 -0.91 3.97 14.20
C MET A 194 -0.50 2.85 15.14
N VAL A 195 -1.45 2.09 15.68
CA VAL A 195 -1.20 0.99 16.61
C VAL A 195 -0.40 -0.13 15.92
N CYS A 196 -0.77 -0.52 14.70
CA CYS A 196 -0.10 -1.56 13.94
C CYS A 196 1.37 -1.21 13.65
N VAL A 197 1.64 0.01 13.19
CA VAL A 197 3.01 0.49 12.92
C VAL A 197 3.82 0.57 14.21
N PHE A 198 3.21 1.03 15.32
CA PHE A 198 3.88 1.12 16.61
C PHE A 198 4.24 -0.26 17.18
N ILE A 199 3.35 -1.25 17.05
CA ILE A 199 3.65 -2.63 17.45
C ILE A 199 4.79 -3.19 16.61
N SER A 200 4.75 -2.97 15.28
CA SER A 200 5.81 -3.40 14.38
C SER A 200 7.16 -2.78 14.75
N TRP A 201 7.19 -1.49 15.07
CA TRP A 201 8.38 -0.84 15.60
C TRP A 201 8.92 -1.53 16.85
N LYS A 202 8.06 -1.91 17.80
CA LYS A 202 8.48 -2.58 19.07
C LYS A 202 9.09 -3.96 18.83
N VAL A 203 8.52 -4.76 17.95
CA VAL A 203 8.89 -6.17 17.78
C VAL A 203 10.02 -6.40 16.78
N THR A 204 10.28 -5.43 15.89
CA THR A 204 11.33 -5.52 14.87
C THR A 204 12.67 -5.04 15.41
N TRP A 205 13.75 -5.45 14.77
CA TRP A 205 15.12 -4.99 15.06
C TRP A 205 15.93 -4.86 13.79
N GLU A 206 16.99 -4.08 13.85
CA GLU A 206 17.98 -3.95 12.81
C GLU A 206 19.28 -4.65 13.22
N ARG A 207 20.06 -5.03 12.22
CA ARG A 207 21.40 -5.54 12.42
C ARG A 207 22.32 -4.39 12.79
N GLU A 208 23.26 -4.65 13.70
CA GLU A 208 24.34 -3.72 14.00
C GLU A 208 25.21 -3.55 12.75
N LEU A 209 25.52 -2.31 12.43
CA LEU A 209 26.40 -1.98 11.28
C LEU A 209 27.81 -2.42 11.63
N THR A 210 28.35 -3.38 10.87
CA THR A 210 29.76 -3.75 10.97
C THR A 210 30.64 -2.69 10.30
N PRO A 211 31.93 -2.57 10.70
CA PRO A 211 32.85 -1.63 10.05
C PRO A 211 32.95 -1.82 8.53
N GLU A 212 32.82 -3.07 8.05
CA GLU A 212 32.80 -3.40 6.62
C GLU A 212 31.55 -2.85 5.92
N MET A 213 30.38 -2.96 6.56
CA MET A 213 29.12 -2.38 6.04
C MET A 213 29.18 -0.86 6.03
N LEU A 214 29.77 -0.25 7.08
CA LEU A 214 29.97 1.20 7.15
C LEU A 214 30.90 1.68 6.03
N SER A 215 32.04 1.02 5.80
CA SER A 215 32.95 1.38 4.72
C SER A 215 32.32 1.24 3.33
N GLY A 216 31.45 0.23 3.14
CA GLY A 216 30.67 0.07 1.90
C GLY A 216 29.66 1.21 1.69
N LEU A 217 28.95 1.61 2.75
CA LEU A 217 28.02 2.74 2.70
C LEU A 217 28.76 4.08 2.49
N GLU A 218 29.93 4.26 3.09
CA GLU A 218 30.74 5.48 2.94
C GLU A 218 31.37 5.61 1.56
N LYS A 219 31.81 4.52 0.95
CA LYS A 219 32.32 4.52 -0.45
C LYS A 219 31.25 5.02 -1.42
N ASN A 220 29.99 4.68 -1.16
CA ASN A 220 28.86 5.18 -1.97
C ASN A 220 28.45 6.61 -1.61
N THR A 221 29.00 7.20 -0.53
CA THR A 221 28.60 8.52 0.01
C THR A 221 29.73 9.55 -0.17
N ARG A 222 30.54 9.51 -1.24
CA ARG A 222 31.39 10.66 -1.54
C ARG A 222 30.52 11.90 -1.66
N PRO A 223 30.92 13.05 -1.08
CA PRO A 223 30.17 14.30 -1.22
C PRO A 223 30.07 14.62 -2.72
N GLN A 224 28.88 14.34 -3.27
CA GLN A 224 28.60 14.59 -4.68
C GLN A 224 28.18 16.06 -4.80
N THR A 225 28.85 16.79 -5.65
CA THR A 225 28.43 18.12 -6.10
C THR A 225 27.00 18.04 -6.67
N ALA A 226 26.24 19.13 -6.63
CA ALA A 226 24.87 19.15 -7.16
C ALA A 226 24.79 18.60 -8.60
N GLY A 227 25.82 18.88 -9.42
CA GLY A 227 25.95 18.33 -10.77
C GLY A 227 26.17 16.82 -10.80
N GLU A 228 26.94 16.25 -9.85
CA GLU A 228 27.17 14.80 -9.75
C GLU A 228 25.89 14.06 -9.27
N LYS A 229 25.08 14.68 -8.41
CA LYS A 229 23.78 14.13 -8.02
C LYS A 229 22.81 14.09 -9.20
N LEU A 230 22.78 15.14 -10.01
CA LEU A 230 21.97 15.19 -11.22
C LEU A 230 22.46 14.16 -12.27
N ALA A 231 23.76 14.01 -12.42
CA ALA A 231 24.36 13.00 -13.30
C ALA A 231 24.15 11.56 -12.77
N ALA A 232 24.13 11.36 -11.46
CA ALA A 232 23.79 10.07 -10.85
C ALA A 232 22.31 9.74 -11.08
N PHE A 233 21.42 10.71 -10.96
CA PHE A 233 20.02 10.59 -11.30
C PHE A 233 19.82 10.23 -12.78
N GLY A 234 20.49 10.93 -13.69
CA GLY A 234 20.49 10.62 -15.11
C GLY A 234 21.01 9.21 -15.43
N ARG A 235 22.04 8.74 -14.70
CA ARG A 235 22.55 7.35 -14.81
C ARG A 235 21.52 6.32 -14.37
N LEU A 236 20.81 6.54 -13.26
CA LEU A 236 19.72 5.67 -12.82
C LEU A 236 18.65 5.54 -13.90
N PHE A 237 18.20 6.65 -14.48
CA PHE A 237 17.23 6.60 -15.59
C PHE A 237 17.76 5.85 -16.81
N LYS A 238 19.03 6.01 -17.13
CA LYS A 238 19.69 5.27 -18.22
C LYS A 238 19.78 3.77 -17.93
N GLU A 239 20.06 3.38 -16.71
CA GLU A 239 20.09 1.98 -16.25
C GLU A 239 18.67 1.37 -16.29
N TYR A 240 17.66 2.05 -15.75
CA TYR A 240 16.27 1.63 -15.88
C TYR A 240 15.83 1.55 -17.36
N GLY A 241 16.21 2.54 -18.18
CA GLY A 241 15.95 2.52 -19.62
C GLY A 241 16.64 1.35 -20.33
N SER A 242 17.84 0.93 -19.87
CA SER A 242 18.52 -0.23 -20.43
C SER A 242 17.79 -1.54 -20.15
N THR A 243 17.12 -1.65 -18.99
CA THR A 243 16.32 -2.81 -18.62
C THR A 243 15.10 -2.98 -19.54
N LEU A 244 14.56 -1.87 -20.05
CA LEU A 244 13.46 -1.88 -21.05
C LEU A 244 13.89 -2.48 -22.40
N LYS A 245 15.18 -2.63 -22.69
CA LYS A 245 15.66 -3.32 -23.90
C LYS A 245 15.46 -4.82 -23.83
N ILE A 246 15.32 -5.39 -22.63
CA ILE A 246 15.12 -6.83 -22.41
C ILE A 246 13.68 -7.19 -22.79
N ARG A 247 13.48 -8.02 -23.82
CA ARG A 247 12.15 -8.41 -24.31
C ARG A 247 11.27 -9.07 -23.25
N ALA A 248 11.85 -9.95 -22.42
CA ALA A 248 11.14 -10.61 -21.33
C ALA A 248 10.64 -9.60 -20.30
N PHE A 249 11.48 -8.63 -19.93
CA PHE A 249 11.10 -7.56 -18.98
C PHE A 249 9.97 -6.70 -19.52
N ARG A 250 10.02 -6.27 -20.77
CA ARG A 250 8.93 -5.46 -21.39
C ARG A 250 7.60 -6.21 -21.37
N LYS A 251 7.59 -7.50 -21.70
CA LYS A 251 6.37 -8.32 -21.66
C LYS A 251 5.83 -8.41 -20.22
N HIS A 252 6.69 -8.68 -19.26
CA HIS A 252 6.30 -8.77 -17.86
C HIS A 252 5.77 -7.42 -17.34
N LEU A 253 6.46 -6.33 -17.65
CA LEU A 253 6.05 -4.98 -17.28
C LEU A 253 4.69 -4.61 -17.88
N ALA A 254 4.46 -4.93 -19.16
CA ALA A 254 3.17 -4.66 -19.81
C ALA A 254 2.03 -5.45 -19.16
N ILE A 255 2.24 -6.74 -18.87
CA ILE A 255 1.26 -7.58 -18.17
C ILE A 255 0.98 -7.00 -16.78
N TYR A 256 2.02 -6.64 -16.03
CA TYR A 256 1.89 -6.04 -14.69
C TYR A 256 1.09 -4.74 -14.73
N LEU A 257 1.47 -3.79 -15.59
CA LEU A 257 0.78 -2.49 -15.71
C LEU A 257 -0.69 -2.67 -16.07
N LEU A 258 -1.00 -3.46 -17.12
CA LEU A 258 -2.38 -3.69 -17.54
C LEU A 258 -3.21 -4.33 -16.45
N SER A 259 -2.65 -5.31 -15.73
CA SER A 259 -3.34 -6.03 -14.64
C SER A 259 -3.65 -5.14 -13.46
N PHE A 260 -2.65 -4.39 -12.98
CA PHE A 260 -2.83 -3.50 -11.84
C PHE A 260 -3.72 -2.32 -12.17
N THR A 261 -3.54 -1.69 -13.34
CA THR A 261 -4.41 -0.61 -13.81
C THR A 261 -5.86 -1.10 -13.93
N GLY A 262 -6.09 -2.29 -14.50
CA GLY A 262 -7.43 -2.87 -14.59
C GLY A 262 -8.07 -3.09 -13.21
N LYS A 263 -7.32 -3.59 -12.25
CA LYS A 263 -7.78 -3.77 -10.86
C LYS A 263 -8.09 -2.42 -10.20
N ASP A 264 -7.24 -1.44 -10.35
CA ASP A 264 -7.41 -0.12 -9.71
C ASP A 264 -8.61 0.63 -10.30
N VAL A 265 -8.78 0.58 -11.63
CA VAL A 265 -9.98 1.13 -12.29
C VAL A 265 -11.24 0.43 -11.79
N TYR A 266 -11.24 -0.92 -11.72
CA TYR A 266 -12.37 -1.67 -11.19
C TYR A 266 -12.71 -1.24 -9.76
N ASN A 267 -11.75 -1.19 -8.87
CA ASN A 267 -11.98 -0.79 -7.48
C ASN A 267 -12.55 0.63 -7.36
N THR A 268 -12.00 1.57 -8.13
CA THR A 268 -12.42 2.97 -8.09
C THR A 268 -13.84 3.18 -8.65
N VAL A 269 -14.18 2.47 -9.72
CA VAL A 269 -15.47 2.63 -10.41
C VAL A 269 -16.57 1.78 -9.78
N PHE A 270 -16.22 0.73 -9.02
CA PHE A 270 -17.18 -0.25 -8.52
C PHE A 270 -18.31 0.35 -7.69
N VAL A 271 -17.99 1.25 -6.76
CA VAL A 271 -19.02 1.90 -5.91
C VAL A 271 -19.94 2.77 -6.76
N PHE A 272 -19.39 3.54 -7.71
CA PHE A 272 -20.18 4.33 -8.65
C PHE A 272 -21.10 3.44 -9.49
N PHE A 273 -20.59 2.32 -9.98
CA PHE A 273 -21.36 1.35 -10.76
C PHE A 273 -22.54 0.79 -9.94
N CYS A 274 -22.30 0.41 -8.68
CA CYS A 274 -23.34 -0.07 -7.80
C CYS A 274 -24.41 0.99 -7.55
N VAL A 275 -24.02 2.20 -7.19
CA VAL A 275 -24.95 3.27 -6.81
C VAL A 275 -25.70 3.81 -8.01
N TYR A 276 -25.02 4.16 -9.09
CA TYR A 276 -25.63 4.88 -10.22
C TYR A 276 -26.12 3.99 -11.35
N CYS A 277 -25.59 2.79 -11.53
CA CYS A 277 -26.01 1.87 -12.60
C CYS A 277 -26.93 0.77 -12.09
N LEU A 278 -26.66 0.20 -10.92
CA LEU A 278 -27.51 -0.86 -10.33
C LEU A 278 -28.56 -0.32 -9.37
N ASN A 279 -28.56 0.98 -9.05
CA ASN A 279 -29.45 1.61 -8.08
C ASN A 279 -29.49 0.89 -6.72
N VAL A 280 -28.35 0.36 -6.28
CA VAL A 280 -28.21 -0.27 -4.97
C VAL A 280 -27.53 0.69 -4.00
N SER A 281 -27.77 0.47 -2.71
CA SER A 281 -27.21 1.31 -1.66
C SER A 281 -25.69 1.24 -1.61
N SER A 282 -25.05 2.33 -1.16
CA SER A 282 -23.60 2.36 -0.95
C SER A 282 -23.16 1.37 0.15
N SER A 283 -24.02 1.10 1.13
CA SER A 283 -23.81 0.05 2.14
C SER A 283 -23.74 -1.34 1.50
N LEU A 284 -24.66 -1.66 0.57
CA LEU A 284 -24.63 -2.93 -0.16
C LEU A 284 -23.39 -3.02 -1.06
N ALA A 285 -22.95 -1.92 -1.68
CA ALA A 285 -21.72 -1.86 -2.45
C ALA A 285 -20.50 -2.23 -1.57
N GLY A 286 -20.42 -1.72 -0.33
CA GLY A 286 -19.39 -2.09 0.64
C GLY A 286 -19.44 -3.57 1.01
N THR A 287 -20.63 -4.13 1.22
CA THR A 287 -20.81 -5.56 1.51
C THR A 287 -20.35 -6.42 0.33
N LEU A 288 -20.65 -6.03 -0.91
CA LEU A 288 -20.19 -6.73 -2.10
C LEU A 288 -18.67 -6.68 -2.25
N LEU A 289 -18.04 -5.53 -1.97
CA LEU A 289 -16.58 -5.41 -1.94
C LEU A 289 -15.96 -6.32 -0.86
N SER A 290 -16.63 -6.49 0.29
CA SER A 290 -16.14 -7.33 1.37
C SER A 290 -16.13 -8.82 1.03
N MET A 291 -16.87 -9.26 0.00
CA MET A 291 -16.78 -10.62 -0.52
C MET A 291 -15.38 -10.97 -1.06
N SER A 292 -14.49 -9.97 -1.16
CA SER A 292 -13.05 -10.19 -1.39
C SER A 292 -12.40 -11.14 -0.36
N ILE A 293 -13.02 -11.36 0.81
CA ILE A 293 -12.59 -12.36 1.80
C ILE A 293 -12.51 -13.78 1.20
N VAL A 294 -13.36 -14.08 0.22
CA VAL A 294 -13.31 -15.35 -0.53
C VAL A 294 -11.97 -15.50 -1.28
N GLY A 295 -11.30 -14.39 -1.56
CA GLY A 295 -9.96 -14.40 -2.13
C GLY A 295 -8.89 -15.06 -1.25
N LEU A 296 -9.08 -15.11 0.09
CA LEU A 296 -8.11 -15.75 0.99
C LEU A 296 -7.94 -17.25 0.70
N PRO A 297 -8.99 -18.09 0.74
CA PRO A 297 -8.86 -19.50 0.37
C PRO A 297 -8.49 -19.69 -1.11
N VAL A 298 -8.99 -18.83 -2.00
CA VAL A 298 -8.63 -18.86 -3.43
C VAL A 298 -7.15 -18.61 -3.63
N THR A 299 -6.52 -17.72 -2.85
CA THR A 299 -5.08 -17.47 -2.90
C THR A 299 -4.26 -18.72 -2.55
N LEU A 300 -4.71 -19.49 -1.55
CA LEU A 300 -4.06 -20.76 -1.20
C LEU A 300 -4.19 -21.80 -2.33
N ILE A 301 -5.39 -21.93 -2.89
CA ILE A 301 -5.66 -22.84 -4.04
C ILE A 301 -4.83 -22.42 -5.25
N ALA A 302 -4.75 -21.11 -5.52
CA ALA A 302 -3.93 -20.56 -6.59
C ALA A 302 -2.44 -20.85 -6.37
N GLY A 303 -1.94 -20.76 -5.12
CA GLY A 303 -0.57 -21.13 -4.78
C GLY A 303 -0.24 -22.58 -5.15
N ILE A 304 -1.14 -23.52 -4.82
CA ILE A 304 -1.03 -24.93 -5.20
C ILE A 304 -1.09 -25.07 -6.73
N GLY A 305 -2.00 -24.34 -7.37
CA GLY A 305 -2.15 -24.32 -8.83
C GLY A 305 -0.88 -23.83 -9.55
N ILE A 306 -0.21 -22.82 -9.02
CA ILE A 306 1.08 -22.31 -9.57
C ILE A 306 2.14 -23.39 -9.53
N ILE A 307 2.25 -24.14 -8.42
CA ILE A 307 3.23 -25.22 -8.27
C ILE A 307 2.93 -26.34 -9.28
N ARG A 308 1.65 -26.68 -9.49
CA ARG A 308 1.25 -27.84 -10.32
C ARG A 308 1.19 -27.53 -11.81
N TYR A 309 0.69 -26.36 -12.20
CA TYR A 309 0.39 -26.02 -13.61
C TYR A 309 1.28 -24.90 -14.16
N GLY A 310 2.04 -24.24 -13.31
CA GLY A 310 2.86 -23.07 -13.63
C GLY A 310 2.10 -21.75 -13.61
N PRO A 311 2.81 -20.63 -13.37
CA PRO A 311 2.19 -19.32 -13.17
C PRO A 311 1.46 -18.80 -14.40
N SER A 312 1.99 -19.03 -15.62
CA SER A 312 1.41 -18.49 -16.84
C SER A 312 0.02 -19.03 -17.14
N LYS A 313 -0.20 -20.33 -16.96
CA LYS A 313 -1.51 -20.96 -17.22
C LYS A 313 -2.56 -20.48 -16.22
N LEU A 314 -2.19 -20.40 -14.95
CA LEU A 314 -3.09 -19.91 -13.92
C LEU A 314 -3.46 -18.43 -14.15
N TYR A 315 -2.50 -17.64 -14.57
CA TYR A 315 -2.71 -16.22 -14.90
C TYR A 315 -3.73 -16.06 -16.05
N VAL A 316 -3.55 -16.78 -17.15
CA VAL A 316 -4.49 -16.78 -18.28
C VAL A 316 -5.88 -17.21 -17.82
N PHE A 317 -5.98 -18.30 -17.05
CA PHE A 317 -7.24 -18.79 -16.51
C PHE A 317 -7.96 -17.73 -15.66
N ALA A 318 -7.26 -17.12 -14.70
CA ALA A 318 -7.84 -16.11 -13.80
C ALA A 318 -8.36 -14.89 -14.56
N TYR A 319 -7.58 -14.37 -15.51
CA TYR A 319 -8.00 -13.21 -16.31
C TYR A 319 -9.10 -13.54 -17.32
N SER A 320 -9.11 -14.75 -17.89
CA SER A 320 -10.21 -15.21 -18.74
C SER A 320 -11.52 -15.29 -17.95
N LEU A 321 -11.47 -15.82 -16.74
CA LEU A 321 -12.64 -15.86 -15.84
C LEU A 321 -13.11 -14.46 -15.48
N MET A 322 -12.20 -13.54 -15.15
CA MET A 322 -12.53 -12.14 -14.86
C MET A 322 -13.23 -11.47 -16.06
N LEU A 323 -12.72 -11.66 -17.28
CA LEU A 323 -13.33 -11.10 -18.50
C LEU A 323 -14.72 -11.68 -18.75
N LEU A 324 -14.93 -12.99 -18.52
CA LEU A 324 -16.24 -13.63 -18.64
C LEU A 324 -17.23 -13.04 -17.62
N CYS A 325 -16.82 -12.86 -16.35
CA CYS A 325 -17.66 -12.25 -15.32
C CYS A 325 -18.03 -10.80 -15.66
N LEU A 326 -17.06 -9.99 -16.13
CA LEU A 326 -17.33 -8.62 -16.58
C LEU A 326 -18.24 -8.59 -17.80
N GLY A 327 -18.05 -9.48 -18.77
CA GLY A 327 -18.92 -9.61 -19.94
C GLY A 327 -20.37 -9.99 -19.56
N ALA A 328 -20.52 -10.89 -18.57
CA ALA A 328 -21.82 -11.31 -18.07
C ALA A 328 -22.57 -10.19 -17.29
N SER A 329 -21.87 -9.19 -16.76
CA SER A 329 -22.48 -8.05 -16.08
C SER A 329 -23.06 -7.01 -17.05
N LEU A 330 -22.64 -6.96 -18.30
CA LEU A 330 -23.09 -5.98 -19.30
C LEU A 330 -24.58 -6.08 -19.66
N PRO A 331 -25.20 -7.29 -19.81
CA PRO A 331 -26.64 -7.38 -20.07
C PRO A 331 -27.50 -6.85 -18.91
N CYS A 332 -27.05 -7.02 -17.65
CA CYS A 332 -27.79 -6.56 -16.47
C CYS A 332 -27.98 -5.03 -16.45
N THR A 333 -27.07 -4.28 -17.07
CA THR A 333 -27.19 -2.82 -17.17
C THR A 333 -28.17 -2.36 -18.27
N ARG A 334 -28.46 -3.21 -19.28
CA ARG A 334 -29.40 -2.91 -20.35
C ARG A 334 -30.86 -3.16 -19.97
N SER A 335 -31.12 -4.05 -19.02
CA SER A 335 -32.48 -4.36 -18.57
C SER A 335 -33.03 -3.36 -17.53
N LEU A 336 -32.18 -2.45 -17.04
CA LEU A 336 -32.52 -1.41 -16.05
C LEU A 336 -32.72 -0.01 -16.68
N ARG A 337 -32.63 0.10 -18.01
CA ARG A 337 -33.08 1.27 -18.79
C ARG A 337 -34.46 0.97 -19.42
#